data_43986f948861815406f52fca46046485
#
_entry.id   43986f948861815406f52fca46046485
#
_cell.length_a   1.000
_cell.length_b   1.000
_cell.length_c   1.000
_cell.angle_alpha   90.00
_cell.angle_beta   90.00
_cell.angle_gamma   90.00
#
_symmetry.space_group_name_H-M   'P 1'
#
loop_
_entity.id
_entity.type
_entity.pdbx_description
1 polymer ?
#
loop_
_entity_poly.entity_id
_entity_poly.type
_entity_poly.pdbx_seq_one_letter_code
_entity_poly.pdbx_strand_id
1 'polypeptide(L)'
;LGMEGIMLVSALVTFVVDLKTGSKVLALIGAMMAAGALSGLHGFVCISLRGNQIASGLALALFGTGLSGLFGDTLIGSTVTSLNRIPIPGLELIPIFGSAFFNQDWLVYLSYVLVAGLWFMLFHTNWGLQIRSVGEAPNVCDALGLSVAKIRYLCVIFGGMLIGLGGAYFPLVLTSFWVDDLTAGRGWIAVALVIFAFWHPGKALWGAYLFGAAIAFQLQAQVMGLKIPSYILEMFPYLLTIVVLTVVTVRNRRAGQTFMPAALGLPFFRGEKH
;
A
#
# COMPACT_ATOMS: atom_id res chain seq x y z
N LEU A 1 -8.62 -5.39 0.49
CA LEU A 1 -9.00 -5.43 -0.93
C LEU A 1 -9.35 -4.06 -1.51
N GLY A 2 -9.73 -3.06 -0.69
CA GLY A 2 -10.02 -1.69 -1.15
C GLY A 2 -8.81 -0.82 -1.44
N MET A 3 -7.60 -1.36 -1.40
CA MET A 3 -6.36 -0.59 -1.54
C MET A 3 -6.27 0.16 -2.86
N GLU A 4 -6.69 -0.48 -3.96
CA GLU A 4 -6.67 0.12 -5.30
C GLU A 4 -7.51 1.41 -5.36
N GLY A 5 -8.76 1.35 -4.90
CA GLY A 5 -9.63 2.53 -4.89
C GLY A 5 -9.14 3.65 -3.96
N ILE A 6 -8.59 3.28 -2.79
CA ILE A 6 -8.00 4.27 -1.86
C ILE A 6 -6.77 4.93 -2.49
N MET A 7 -5.92 4.17 -3.18
CA MET A 7 -4.74 4.70 -3.89
C MET A 7 -5.16 5.65 -5.01
N LEU A 8 -6.15 5.28 -5.83
CA LEU A 8 -6.65 6.12 -6.92
C LEU A 8 -7.23 7.44 -6.40
N VAL A 9 -8.09 7.39 -5.38
CA VAL A 9 -8.65 8.63 -4.79
C VAL A 9 -7.57 9.48 -4.15
N SER A 10 -6.59 8.89 -3.48
CA SER A 10 -5.49 9.67 -2.90
C SER A 10 -4.58 10.28 -3.97
N ALA A 11 -4.33 9.58 -5.09
CA ALA A 11 -3.63 10.13 -6.24
C ALA A 11 -4.39 11.33 -6.84
N LEU A 12 -5.72 11.19 -7.01
CA LEU A 12 -6.59 12.28 -7.47
C LEU A 12 -6.50 13.51 -6.56
N VAL A 13 -6.69 13.31 -5.24
CA VAL A 13 -6.62 14.42 -4.26
C VAL A 13 -5.24 15.07 -4.27
N THR A 14 -4.18 14.27 -4.35
CA THR A 14 -2.80 14.79 -4.46
C THR A 14 -2.66 15.69 -5.67
N PHE A 15 -3.08 15.21 -6.84
CA PHE A 15 -2.97 15.94 -8.09
C PHE A 15 -3.75 17.26 -8.03
N VAL A 16 -5.00 17.23 -7.56
CA VAL A 16 -5.85 18.43 -7.45
C VAL A 16 -5.29 19.45 -6.46
N VAL A 17 -4.83 18.98 -5.29
CA VAL A 17 -4.27 19.89 -4.28
C VAL A 17 -2.95 20.48 -4.76
N ASP A 18 -2.09 19.70 -5.38
CA ASP A 18 -0.84 20.18 -5.93
C ASP A 18 -1.07 21.19 -7.08
N LEU A 19 -1.99 20.89 -7.98
CA LEU A 19 -2.36 21.79 -9.08
C LEU A 19 -2.88 23.15 -8.59
N LYS A 20 -3.66 23.15 -7.49
CA LYS A 20 -4.26 24.37 -6.93
C LYS A 20 -3.33 25.17 -6.03
N THR A 21 -2.48 24.49 -5.26
CA THR A 21 -1.67 25.14 -4.21
C THR A 21 -0.19 25.20 -4.53
N GLY A 22 0.30 24.37 -5.45
CA GLY A 22 1.73 24.18 -5.72
C GLY A 22 2.52 23.55 -4.56
N SER A 23 1.84 23.17 -3.48
CA SER A 23 2.48 22.68 -2.25
C SER A 23 2.42 21.15 -2.16
N LYS A 24 3.57 20.49 -2.32
CA LYS A 24 3.71 19.04 -2.21
C LYS A 24 3.31 18.50 -0.83
N VAL A 25 3.61 19.26 0.23
CA VAL A 25 3.28 18.89 1.60
C VAL A 25 1.77 18.89 1.82
N LEU A 26 1.07 19.94 1.35
CA LEU A 26 -0.39 19.98 1.44
C LEU A 26 -1.04 18.89 0.61
N ALA A 27 -0.49 18.58 -0.56
CA ALA A 27 -0.95 17.49 -1.41
C ALA A 27 -0.84 16.12 -0.70
N LEU A 28 0.28 15.85 -0.02
CA LEU A 28 0.47 14.64 0.77
C LEU A 28 -0.48 14.56 1.97
N ILE A 29 -0.65 15.64 2.70
CA ILE A 29 -1.59 15.68 3.83
C ILE A 29 -3.01 15.43 3.30
N GLY A 30 -3.40 16.06 2.20
CA GLY A 30 -4.69 15.85 1.55
C GLY A 30 -4.90 14.39 1.15
N ALA A 31 -3.90 13.75 0.54
CA ALA A 31 -3.92 12.34 0.19
C ALA A 31 -4.12 11.43 1.42
N MET A 32 -3.35 11.67 2.47
CA MET A 32 -3.46 10.90 3.73
C MET A 32 -4.84 11.06 4.37
N MET A 33 -5.38 12.27 4.39
CA MET A 33 -6.71 12.54 4.97
C MET A 33 -7.82 11.87 4.16
N ALA A 34 -7.79 11.96 2.83
CA ALA A 34 -8.77 11.32 1.96
C ALA A 34 -8.71 9.79 2.09
N ALA A 35 -7.52 9.23 2.06
CA ALA A 35 -7.29 7.79 2.24
C ALA A 35 -7.70 7.31 3.64
N GLY A 36 -7.39 8.06 4.68
CA GLY A 36 -7.80 7.79 6.06
C GLY A 36 -9.32 7.82 6.22
N ALA A 37 -10.01 8.79 5.60
CA ALA A 37 -11.46 8.90 5.63
C ALA A 37 -12.15 7.71 4.93
N LEU A 38 -11.68 7.33 3.73
CA LEU A 38 -12.20 6.15 3.02
C LEU A 38 -11.95 4.85 3.80
N SER A 39 -10.77 4.72 4.40
CA SER A 39 -10.44 3.58 5.25
C SER A 39 -11.29 3.57 6.53
N GLY A 40 -11.57 4.74 7.11
CA GLY A 40 -12.48 4.88 8.24
C GLY A 40 -13.92 4.45 7.89
N LEU A 41 -14.41 4.81 6.70
CA LEU A 41 -15.69 4.35 6.18
C LEU A 41 -15.72 2.81 6.02
N HIS A 42 -14.68 2.22 5.43
CA HIS A 42 -14.52 0.77 5.37
C HIS A 42 -14.48 0.15 6.76
N GLY A 43 -13.73 0.75 7.69
CA GLY A 43 -13.68 0.33 9.08
C GLY A 43 -15.05 0.38 9.76
N PHE A 44 -15.85 1.42 9.50
CA PHE A 44 -17.23 1.51 10.02
C PHE A 44 -18.10 0.34 9.54
N VAL A 45 -18.05 0.02 8.25
CA VAL A 45 -18.80 -1.13 7.70
C VAL A 45 -18.32 -2.45 8.29
N CYS A 46 -17.00 -2.65 8.39
CA CYS A 46 -16.42 -3.94 8.79
C CYS A 46 -16.37 -4.15 10.31
N ILE A 47 -16.17 -3.08 11.09
CA ILE A 47 -15.98 -3.18 12.55
C ILE A 47 -17.30 -2.92 13.29
N SER A 48 -18.02 -1.82 12.96
CA SER A 48 -19.26 -1.44 13.65
C SER A 48 -20.46 -2.19 13.11
N LEU A 49 -20.64 -2.23 11.78
CA LEU A 49 -21.75 -2.95 11.15
C LEU A 49 -21.47 -4.44 10.96
N ARG A 50 -20.23 -4.89 11.21
CA ARG A 50 -19.80 -6.30 11.07
C ARG A 50 -20.05 -6.88 9.68
N GLY A 51 -20.02 -6.01 8.67
CA GLY A 51 -20.23 -6.36 7.27
C GLY A 51 -19.10 -7.23 6.71
N ASN A 52 -19.38 -7.86 5.57
CA ASN A 52 -18.38 -8.66 4.88
C ASN A 52 -17.20 -7.79 4.40
N GLN A 53 -16.01 -8.07 4.92
CA GLN A 53 -14.80 -7.28 4.66
C GLN A 53 -14.35 -7.38 3.19
N ILE A 54 -14.57 -8.53 2.55
CA ILE A 54 -14.22 -8.74 1.14
C ILE A 54 -15.13 -7.91 0.26
N ALA A 55 -16.46 -8.01 0.47
CA ALA A 55 -17.42 -7.25 -0.31
C ALA A 55 -17.27 -5.74 -0.13
N SER A 56 -17.09 -5.28 1.12
CA SER A 56 -16.84 -3.86 1.42
C SER A 56 -15.54 -3.34 0.79
N GLY A 57 -14.47 -4.15 0.81
CA GLY A 57 -13.19 -3.78 0.18
C GLY A 57 -13.31 -3.68 -1.34
N LEU A 58 -14.00 -4.64 -1.98
CA LEU A 58 -14.23 -4.61 -3.43
C LEU A 58 -15.11 -3.42 -3.84
N ALA A 59 -16.20 -3.18 -3.08
CA ALA A 59 -17.05 -2.01 -3.30
C ALA A 59 -16.26 -0.69 -3.19
N LEU A 60 -15.35 -0.59 -2.22
CA LEU A 60 -14.50 0.57 -2.07
C LEU A 60 -13.50 0.72 -3.22
N ALA A 61 -12.99 -0.39 -3.77
CA ALA A 61 -12.13 -0.34 -4.96
C ALA A 61 -12.90 0.23 -6.16
N LEU A 62 -14.08 -0.30 -6.45
CA LEU A 62 -14.94 0.19 -7.55
C LEU A 62 -15.39 1.63 -7.34
N PHE A 63 -15.76 1.98 -6.10
CA PHE A 63 -16.11 3.36 -5.75
C PHE A 63 -14.96 4.33 -6.00
N GLY A 64 -13.74 3.96 -5.59
CA GLY A 64 -12.54 4.77 -5.82
C GLY A 64 -12.22 4.94 -7.30
N THR A 65 -12.36 3.87 -8.10
CA THR A 65 -12.20 3.94 -9.55
C THR A 65 -13.25 4.87 -10.18
N GLY A 66 -14.51 4.75 -9.77
CA GLY A 66 -15.59 5.61 -10.25
C GLY A 66 -15.38 7.09 -9.90
N LEU A 67 -14.96 7.39 -8.67
CA LEU A 67 -14.62 8.77 -8.27
C LEU A 67 -13.43 9.32 -9.05
N SER A 68 -12.39 8.49 -9.24
CA SER A 68 -11.21 8.87 -9.98
C SER A 68 -11.53 9.19 -11.44
N GLY A 69 -12.37 8.39 -12.11
CA GLY A 69 -12.84 8.67 -13.47
C GLY A 69 -13.69 9.94 -13.53
N LEU A 70 -14.69 10.07 -12.65
CA LEU A 70 -15.62 11.22 -12.65
C LEU A 70 -14.91 12.57 -12.50
N PHE A 71 -13.98 12.69 -11.57
CA PHE A 71 -13.24 13.93 -11.33
C PHE A 71 -11.95 14.03 -12.14
N GLY A 72 -11.39 12.90 -12.56
CA GLY A 72 -10.16 12.81 -13.34
C GLY A 72 -10.29 13.36 -14.75
N ASP A 73 -11.44 13.16 -15.41
CA ASP A 73 -11.69 13.64 -16.77
C ASP A 73 -11.38 15.13 -16.94
N THR A 74 -11.70 15.94 -15.94
CA THR A 74 -11.44 17.38 -15.96
C THR A 74 -9.97 17.75 -15.80
N LEU A 75 -9.14 16.80 -15.40
CA LEU A 75 -7.71 16.97 -15.14
C LEU A 75 -6.82 16.50 -16.29
N ILE A 76 -7.40 15.82 -17.27
CA ILE A 76 -6.67 15.36 -18.46
C ILE A 76 -6.06 16.56 -19.19
N GLY A 77 -4.76 16.46 -19.49
CA GLY A 77 -3.99 17.56 -20.11
C GLY A 77 -3.37 18.55 -19.12
N SER A 78 -3.71 18.45 -17.83
CA SER A 78 -3.03 19.22 -16.78
C SER A 78 -1.74 18.54 -16.36
N THR A 79 -0.75 19.34 -15.94
CA THR A 79 0.55 18.84 -15.46
C THR A 79 0.91 19.45 -14.12
N VAL A 80 1.61 18.68 -13.30
CA VAL A 80 2.18 19.12 -12.03
C VAL A 80 3.70 18.95 -12.07
N THR A 81 4.41 19.67 -11.22
CA THR A 81 5.88 19.53 -11.13
C THR A 81 6.24 18.28 -10.34
N SER A 82 7.10 17.43 -10.90
CA SER A 82 7.62 16.27 -10.17
C SER A 82 8.54 16.66 -9.02
N LEU A 83 8.64 15.77 -8.05
CA LEU A 83 9.66 15.85 -7.00
C LEU A 83 11.05 15.57 -7.58
N ASN A 84 12.00 16.40 -7.17
CA ASN A 84 13.40 16.22 -7.57
C ASN A 84 14.05 15.10 -6.76
N ARG A 85 14.98 14.39 -7.39
CA ARG A 85 15.84 13.45 -6.69
C ARG A 85 16.84 14.19 -5.82
N ILE A 86 17.14 13.64 -4.66
CA ILE A 86 18.10 14.19 -3.69
C ILE A 86 19.20 13.15 -3.53
N PRO A 87 20.33 13.29 -4.25
CA PRO A 87 21.45 12.39 -4.11
C PRO A 87 22.08 12.55 -2.72
N ILE A 88 22.42 11.44 -2.06
CA ILE A 88 23.19 11.48 -0.80
C ILE A 88 24.68 11.51 -1.17
N PRO A 89 25.40 12.62 -0.86
CA PRO A 89 26.79 12.77 -1.25
C PRO A 89 27.68 11.62 -0.74
N GLY A 90 28.50 11.07 -1.59
CA GLY A 90 29.44 9.98 -1.28
C GLY A 90 28.84 8.57 -1.39
N LEU A 91 27.58 8.35 -1.04
CA LEU A 91 26.95 7.03 -1.14
C LEU A 91 26.39 6.76 -2.55
N GLU A 92 26.07 7.79 -3.31
CA GLU A 92 25.64 7.68 -4.71
C GLU A 92 26.72 7.10 -5.65
N LEU A 93 27.99 7.20 -5.27
CA LEU A 93 29.15 6.73 -6.06
C LEU A 93 29.34 5.21 -6.01
N ILE A 94 28.61 4.50 -5.16
CA ILE A 94 28.71 3.04 -5.06
C ILE A 94 28.10 2.44 -6.33
N PRO A 95 28.86 1.64 -7.12
CA PRO A 95 28.33 1.05 -8.35
C PRO A 95 27.06 0.22 -8.07
N ILE A 96 26.02 0.39 -8.89
CA ILE A 96 24.72 -0.30 -8.83
C ILE A 96 23.89 0.10 -7.60
N PHE A 97 24.42 -0.03 -6.38
CA PHE A 97 23.70 0.24 -5.14
C PHE A 97 23.52 1.74 -4.89
N GLY A 98 24.46 2.59 -5.29
CA GLY A 98 24.39 4.03 -5.08
C GLY A 98 23.17 4.65 -5.77
N SER A 99 23.01 4.39 -7.04
CA SER A 99 21.87 4.90 -7.81
C SER A 99 20.52 4.28 -7.39
N ALA A 100 20.52 3.00 -6.97
CA ALA A 100 19.31 2.29 -6.60
C ALA A 100 18.74 2.70 -5.23
N PHE A 101 19.60 3.09 -4.27
CA PHE A 101 19.18 3.35 -2.88
C PHE A 101 19.44 4.78 -2.41
N PHE A 102 20.44 5.47 -2.97
CA PHE A 102 20.94 6.75 -2.46
C PHE A 102 20.80 7.94 -3.43
N ASN A 103 20.13 7.71 -4.57
CA ASN A 103 19.76 8.77 -5.52
C ASN A 103 18.26 8.70 -5.80
N GLN A 104 17.47 8.94 -4.75
CA GLN A 104 16.01 8.84 -4.77
C GLN A 104 15.37 10.15 -4.36
N ASP A 105 14.06 10.25 -4.54
CA ASP A 105 13.27 11.36 -3.99
C ASP A 105 13.05 11.20 -2.48
N TRP A 106 12.67 12.28 -1.82
CA TRP A 106 12.50 12.29 -0.36
C TRP A 106 11.35 11.38 0.14
N LEU A 107 10.35 11.05 -0.71
CA LEU A 107 9.29 10.11 -0.35
C LEU A 107 9.83 8.68 -0.22
N VAL A 108 10.79 8.29 -1.07
CA VAL A 108 11.48 7.01 -0.94
C VAL A 108 12.27 6.95 0.36
N TYR A 109 13.01 8.00 0.71
CA TYR A 109 13.71 8.05 2.01
C TYR A 109 12.74 8.01 3.20
N LEU A 110 11.59 8.70 3.08
CA LEU A 110 10.52 8.61 4.08
C LEU A 110 10.02 7.17 4.22
N SER A 111 9.90 6.41 3.12
CA SER A 111 9.47 5.01 3.18
C SER A 111 10.43 4.12 3.97
N TYR A 112 11.75 4.36 3.89
CA TYR A 112 12.74 3.62 4.69
C TYR A 112 12.56 3.90 6.19
N VAL A 113 12.37 5.17 6.54
CA VAL A 113 12.11 5.58 7.92
C VAL A 113 10.79 4.98 8.42
N LEU A 114 9.74 4.98 7.59
CA LEU A 114 8.45 4.39 7.92
C LEU A 114 8.55 2.88 8.14
N VAL A 115 9.26 2.15 7.28
CA VAL A 115 9.43 0.70 7.46
C VAL A 115 10.19 0.39 8.74
N ALA A 116 11.27 1.10 9.03
CA ALA A 116 12.04 0.94 10.26
C ALA A 116 11.19 1.31 11.50
N GLY A 117 10.46 2.43 11.44
CA GLY A 117 9.58 2.88 12.50
C GLY A 117 8.42 1.92 12.78
N LEU A 118 7.76 1.41 11.72
CA LEU A 118 6.70 0.41 11.84
C LEU A 118 7.21 -0.91 12.39
N TRP A 119 8.39 -1.35 11.95
CA TRP A 119 9.03 -2.54 12.51
C TRP A 119 9.31 -2.37 14.00
N PHE A 120 9.92 -1.26 14.40
CA PHE A 120 10.18 -0.96 15.80
C PHE A 120 8.88 -0.87 16.61
N MET A 121 7.89 -0.12 16.12
CA MET A 121 6.58 0.03 16.76
C MET A 121 5.90 -1.33 16.97
N LEU A 122 5.85 -2.17 15.93
CA LEU A 122 5.14 -3.45 16.00
C LEU A 122 5.84 -4.48 16.88
N PHE A 123 7.18 -4.52 16.92
CA PHE A 123 7.90 -5.59 17.59
C PHE A 123 8.56 -5.18 18.92
N HIS A 124 8.75 -3.88 19.18
CA HIS A 124 9.47 -3.38 20.34
C HIS A 124 8.64 -2.47 21.25
N THR A 125 7.34 -2.28 20.97
CA THR A 125 6.49 -1.43 21.82
C THR A 125 5.26 -2.16 22.35
N ASN A 126 4.69 -1.65 23.45
CA ASN A 126 3.45 -2.16 24.02
C ASN A 126 2.25 -2.00 23.05
N TRP A 127 2.22 -0.93 22.25
CA TRP A 127 1.21 -0.74 21.22
C TRP A 127 1.27 -1.85 20.16
N GLY A 128 2.47 -2.18 19.71
CA GLY A 128 2.66 -3.27 18.75
C GLY A 128 2.26 -4.62 19.32
N LEU A 129 2.52 -4.87 20.62
CA LEU A 129 2.07 -6.07 21.31
C LEU A 129 0.53 -6.15 21.30
N GLN A 130 -0.16 -5.06 21.67
CA GLN A 130 -1.63 -5.00 21.65
C GLN A 130 -2.22 -5.25 20.25
N ILE A 131 -1.64 -4.62 19.23
CA ILE A 131 -2.08 -4.81 17.82
C ILE A 131 -1.96 -6.29 17.42
N ARG A 132 -0.83 -6.93 17.68
CA ARG A 132 -0.60 -8.34 17.35
C ARG A 132 -1.52 -9.27 18.15
N SER A 133 -1.67 -9.01 19.45
CA SER A 133 -2.55 -9.81 20.32
C SER A 133 -4.01 -9.74 19.88
N VAL A 134 -4.52 -8.54 19.49
CA VAL A 134 -5.88 -8.37 18.92
C VAL A 134 -6.01 -9.08 17.57
N GLY A 135 -4.92 -9.18 16.80
CA GLY A 135 -4.90 -9.94 15.55
C GLY A 135 -4.99 -11.45 15.74
N GLU A 136 -4.46 -11.97 16.86
CA GLU A 136 -4.46 -13.42 17.15
C GLU A 136 -5.67 -13.86 17.96
N ALA A 137 -5.98 -13.16 19.06
CA ALA A 137 -6.99 -13.57 20.03
C ALA A 137 -7.81 -12.38 20.54
N PRO A 138 -8.71 -11.81 19.74
CA PRO A 138 -9.48 -10.61 20.11
C PRO A 138 -10.38 -10.84 21.35
N ASN A 139 -10.92 -12.05 21.53
CA ASN A 139 -11.77 -12.39 22.68
C ASN A 139 -10.97 -12.35 24.00
N VAL A 140 -9.72 -12.84 23.99
CA VAL A 140 -8.83 -12.79 25.16
C VAL A 140 -8.45 -11.33 25.48
N CYS A 141 -8.17 -10.53 24.45
CA CYS A 141 -7.86 -9.11 24.61
C CYS A 141 -9.03 -8.32 25.21
N ASP A 142 -10.26 -8.60 24.78
CA ASP A 142 -11.47 -7.96 25.36
C ASP A 142 -11.66 -8.36 26.83
N ALA A 143 -11.44 -9.63 27.18
CA ALA A 143 -11.51 -10.11 28.55
C ALA A 143 -10.45 -9.45 29.46
N LEU A 144 -9.30 -9.07 28.93
CA LEU A 144 -8.25 -8.32 29.61
C LEU A 144 -8.49 -6.79 29.64
N GLY A 145 -9.66 -6.32 29.14
CA GLY A 145 -10.05 -4.92 29.16
C GLY A 145 -9.53 -4.09 27.98
N LEU A 146 -8.90 -4.69 26.95
CA LEU A 146 -8.47 -3.98 25.77
C LEU A 146 -9.66 -3.72 24.83
N SER A 147 -9.76 -2.48 24.34
CA SER A 147 -10.82 -2.14 23.37
C SER A 147 -10.45 -2.61 21.95
N VAL A 148 -10.86 -3.82 21.59
CA VAL A 148 -10.61 -4.43 20.28
C VAL A 148 -11.05 -3.52 19.13
N ALA A 149 -12.26 -2.92 19.22
CA ALA A 149 -12.78 -2.04 18.19
C ALA A 149 -11.88 -0.80 17.97
N LYS A 150 -11.47 -0.13 19.06
CA LYS A 150 -10.57 1.05 18.95
C LYS A 150 -9.26 0.71 18.29
N ILE A 151 -8.63 -0.42 18.67
CA ILE A 151 -7.36 -0.85 18.08
C ILE A 151 -7.54 -1.17 16.58
N ARG A 152 -8.62 -1.89 16.20
CA ARG A 152 -8.93 -2.17 14.79
C ARG A 152 -9.14 -0.89 13.98
N TYR A 153 -9.92 0.09 14.50
CA TYR A 153 -10.12 1.37 13.84
C TYR A 153 -8.81 2.14 13.64
N LEU A 154 -7.98 2.24 14.67
CA LEU A 154 -6.68 2.90 14.56
C LEU A 154 -5.80 2.26 13.49
N CYS A 155 -5.74 0.92 13.46
CA CYS A 155 -4.96 0.21 12.44
C CYS A 155 -5.50 0.43 11.03
N VAL A 156 -6.82 0.40 10.83
CA VAL A 156 -7.45 0.59 9.52
C VAL A 156 -7.25 2.02 9.02
N ILE A 157 -7.49 3.03 9.85
CA ILE A 157 -7.35 4.44 9.46
C ILE A 157 -5.88 4.77 9.20
N PHE A 158 -4.97 4.40 10.12
CA PHE A 158 -3.54 4.64 9.95
C PHE A 158 -2.97 3.90 8.73
N GLY A 159 -3.36 2.63 8.54
CA GLY A 159 -3.02 1.88 7.34
C GLY A 159 -3.52 2.55 6.07
N GLY A 160 -4.75 3.08 6.10
CA GLY A 160 -5.31 3.88 5.01
C GLY A 160 -4.49 5.13 4.70
N MET A 161 -4.06 5.88 5.72
CA MET A 161 -3.19 7.05 5.53
C MET A 161 -1.87 6.69 4.85
N LEU A 162 -1.27 5.54 5.20
CA LEU A 162 -0.06 5.03 4.54
C LEU A 162 -0.32 4.63 3.08
N ILE A 163 -1.48 4.04 2.78
CA ILE A 163 -1.91 3.79 1.39
C ILE A 163 -2.03 5.11 0.64
N GLY A 164 -2.53 6.16 1.30
CA GLY A 164 -2.61 7.51 0.75
C GLY A 164 -1.26 8.07 0.33
N LEU A 165 -0.22 7.89 1.13
CA LEU A 165 1.16 8.25 0.75
C LEU A 165 1.62 7.48 -0.49
N GLY A 166 1.30 6.18 -0.58
CA GLY A 166 1.59 5.37 -1.77
C GLY A 166 0.87 5.87 -3.02
N GLY A 167 -0.41 6.25 -2.90
CA GLY A 167 -1.18 6.84 -4.00
C GLY A 167 -0.65 8.20 -4.43
N ALA A 168 -0.22 9.05 -3.50
CA ALA A 168 0.38 10.34 -3.77
C ALA A 168 1.69 10.27 -4.56
N TYR A 169 2.41 9.15 -4.45
CA TYR A 169 3.67 8.93 -5.16
C TYR A 169 3.49 8.97 -6.68
N PHE A 170 2.34 8.53 -7.19
CA PHE A 170 2.09 8.49 -8.64
C PHE A 170 2.16 9.87 -9.28
N PRO A 171 1.30 10.83 -8.94
CA PRO A 171 1.33 12.14 -9.57
C PRO A 171 2.55 12.98 -9.18
N LEU A 172 3.16 12.74 -8.02
CA LEU A 172 4.30 13.54 -7.56
C LEU A 172 5.65 13.08 -8.11
N VAL A 173 5.78 11.81 -8.49
CA VAL A 173 7.08 11.22 -8.88
C VAL A 173 7.02 10.50 -10.22
N LEU A 174 6.01 9.64 -10.42
CA LEU A 174 5.99 8.73 -11.57
C LEU A 174 5.48 9.39 -12.85
N THR A 175 4.43 10.22 -12.77
CA THR A 175 3.75 10.70 -13.98
C THR A 175 3.60 12.20 -13.89
N SER A 176 3.83 13.14 -13.76
CA SER A 176 3.59 14.59 -13.75
C SER A 176 2.32 15.04 -14.47
N PHE A 177 1.52 14.12 -14.99
CA PHE A 177 0.26 14.37 -15.70
C PHE A 177 -0.81 13.37 -15.27
N TRP A 178 -2.07 13.75 -15.43
CA TRP A 178 -3.19 12.90 -15.08
C TRP A 178 -3.55 11.97 -16.25
N VAL A 179 -3.74 10.70 -15.93
CA VAL A 179 -4.34 9.69 -16.81
C VAL A 179 -5.36 8.86 -16.02
N ASP A 180 -6.36 8.38 -16.71
CA ASP A 180 -7.33 7.46 -16.10
C ASP A 180 -6.63 6.18 -15.65
N ASP A 181 -7.15 5.63 -14.55
CA ASP A 181 -6.59 4.44 -13.92
C ASP A 181 -5.07 4.55 -13.62
N LEU A 182 -4.65 5.69 -13.10
CA LEU A 182 -3.25 6.05 -12.87
C LEU A 182 -2.46 4.99 -12.10
N THR A 183 -3.11 4.26 -11.21
CA THR A 183 -2.49 3.20 -10.40
C THR A 183 -2.36 1.88 -11.15
N ALA A 184 -3.14 1.67 -12.22
CA ALA A 184 -3.07 0.50 -13.11
C ALA A 184 -2.98 -0.83 -12.35
N GLY A 185 -3.81 -1.03 -11.32
CA GLY A 185 -3.87 -2.26 -10.54
C GLY A 185 -2.72 -2.48 -9.53
N ARG A 186 -1.83 -1.51 -9.32
CA ARG A 186 -0.69 -1.66 -8.38
C ARG A 186 -1.13 -1.82 -6.93
N GLY A 187 -2.33 -1.38 -6.56
CA GLY A 187 -2.91 -1.67 -5.25
C GLY A 187 -3.15 -3.17 -5.03
N TRP A 188 -3.51 -3.92 -6.08
CA TRP A 188 -3.63 -5.38 -6.01
C TRP A 188 -2.28 -6.06 -5.84
N ILE A 189 -1.24 -5.55 -6.51
CA ILE A 189 0.15 -6.02 -6.31
C ILE A 189 0.57 -5.79 -4.86
N ALA A 190 0.21 -4.64 -4.26
CA ALA A 190 0.53 -4.35 -2.86
C ALA A 190 -0.16 -5.33 -1.89
N VAL A 191 -1.41 -5.77 -2.15
CA VAL A 191 -2.07 -6.83 -1.37
C VAL A 191 -1.28 -8.14 -1.45
N ALA A 192 -0.89 -8.55 -2.65
CA ALA A 192 -0.09 -9.76 -2.86
C ALA A 192 1.26 -9.67 -2.14
N LEU A 193 1.88 -8.49 -2.16
CA LEU A 193 3.15 -8.22 -1.47
C LEU A 193 3.02 -8.38 0.05
N VAL A 194 1.92 -7.96 0.67
CA VAL A 194 1.67 -8.15 2.11
C VAL A 194 1.60 -9.65 2.45
N ILE A 195 0.92 -10.44 1.62
CA ILE A 195 0.84 -11.90 1.80
C ILE A 195 2.24 -12.53 1.66
N PHE A 196 3.00 -12.12 0.64
CA PHE A 196 4.39 -12.54 0.44
C PHE A 196 5.28 -12.19 1.64
N ALA A 197 5.11 -10.99 2.19
CA ALA A 197 5.88 -10.50 3.33
C ALA A 197 5.50 -11.15 4.67
N PHE A 198 4.47 -12.00 4.70
CA PHE A 198 3.97 -12.60 5.96
C PHE A 198 3.61 -11.54 7.01
N TRP A 199 2.98 -10.47 6.59
CA TRP A 199 2.63 -9.33 7.48
C TRP A 199 3.84 -8.75 8.25
N HIS A 200 5.06 -8.94 7.74
CA HIS A 200 6.29 -8.45 8.37
C HIS A 200 6.86 -7.26 7.58
N PRO A 201 6.98 -6.05 8.19
CA PRO A 201 7.41 -4.83 7.49
C PRO A 201 8.76 -4.95 6.77
N GLY A 202 9.76 -5.57 7.43
CA GLY A 202 11.07 -5.76 6.83
C GLY A 202 11.08 -6.68 5.61
N LYS A 203 10.22 -7.72 5.59
CA LYS A 203 10.07 -8.58 4.41
C LYS A 203 9.30 -7.87 3.30
N ALA A 204 8.36 -6.97 3.65
CA ALA A 204 7.64 -6.15 2.70
C ALA A 204 8.59 -5.23 1.91
N LEU A 205 9.62 -4.69 2.55
CA LEU A 205 10.64 -3.89 1.87
C LEU A 205 11.35 -4.69 0.76
N TRP A 206 11.80 -5.90 1.06
CA TRP A 206 12.45 -6.77 0.05
C TRP A 206 11.49 -7.16 -1.06
N GLY A 207 10.23 -7.44 -0.72
CA GLY A 207 9.18 -7.69 -1.71
C GLY A 207 8.95 -6.49 -2.61
N ALA A 208 8.91 -5.27 -2.04
CA ALA A 208 8.75 -4.04 -2.81
C ALA A 208 9.89 -3.84 -3.83
N TYR A 209 11.13 -4.11 -3.44
CA TYR A 209 12.28 -4.09 -4.38
C TYR A 209 12.18 -5.15 -5.46
N LEU A 210 11.75 -6.37 -5.12
CA LEU A 210 11.57 -7.44 -6.10
C LEU A 210 10.52 -7.04 -7.15
N PHE A 211 9.36 -6.56 -6.73
CA PHE A 211 8.31 -6.12 -7.65
C PHE A 211 8.69 -4.84 -8.41
N GLY A 212 9.34 -3.90 -7.73
CA GLY A 212 9.88 -2.69 -8.37
C GLY A 212 10.90 -3.03 -9.46
N ALA A 213 11.80 -3.97 -9.20
CA ALA A 213 12.75 -4.45 -10.20
C ALA A 213 12.07 -5.14 -11.39
N ALA A 214 10.99 -5.90 -11.13
CA ALA A 214 10.20 -6.52 -12.19
C ALA A 214 9.52 -5.48 -13.10
N ILE A 215 8.94 -4.43 -12.52
CA ILE A 215 8.34 -3.32 -13.27
C ILE A 215 9.41 -2.54 -14.04
N ALA A 216 10.55 -2.26 -13.41
CA ALA A 216 11.65 -1.57 -14.07
C ALA A 216 12.21 -2.38 -15.24
N PHE A 217 12.36 -3.71 -15.07
CA PHE A 217 12.75 -4.61 -16.14
C PHE A 217 11.76 -4.61 -17.31
N GLN A 218 10.46 -4.65 -17.01
CA GLN A 218 9.40 -4.56 -18.02
C GLN A 218 9.54 -3.28 -18.86
N LEU A 219 9.67 -2.12 -18.20
CA LEU A 219 9.82 -0.83 -18.89
C LEU A 219 11.12 -0.77 -19.72
N GLN A 220 12.22 -1.24 -19.17
CA GLN A 220 13.50 -1.28 -19.86
C GLN A 220 13.46 -2.20 -21.09
N ALA A 221 12.81 -3.35 -20.99
CA ALA A 221 12.63 -4.29 -22.09
C ALA A 221 11.83 -3.68 -23.25
N GLN A 222 10.82 -2.86 -22.94
CA GLN A 222 10.07 -2.11 -23.96
C GLN A 222 10.93 -1.06 -24.65
N VAL A 223 11.73 -0.31 -23.89
CA VAL A 223 12.63 0.73 -24.44
C VAL A 223 13.74 0.12 -25.31
N MET A 224 14.26 -1.05 -24.95
CA MET A 224 15.26 -1.78 -25.73
C MET A 224 14.74 -2.33 -27.06
N GLY A 225 13.45 -2.18 -27.35
CA GLY A 225 12.86 -2.61 -28.62
C GLY A 225 12.86 -4.14 -28.79
N LEU A 226 12.80 -4.90 -27.70
CA LEU A 226 12.63 -6.34 -27.78
C LEU A 226 11.34 -6.64 -28.56
N LYS A 227 11.40 -7.53 -29.55
CA LYS A 227 10.27 -7.94 -30.38
C LYS A 227 9.24 -8.80 -29.61
N ILE A 228 8.98 -8.42 -28.36
CA ILE A 228 7.98 -9.05 -27.49
C ILE A 228 6.79 -8.10 -27.44
N PRO A 229 5.56 -8.56 -27.72
CA PRO A 229 4.37 -7.72 -27.58
C PRO A 229 4.31 -7.07 -26.18
N SER A 230 3.99 -5.78 -26.12
CA SER A 230 3.92 -5.02 -24.85
C SER A 230 3.00 -5.68 -23.81
N TYR A 231 1.89 -6.25 -24.26
CA TYR A 231 0.95 -6.98 -23.40
C TYR A 231 1.59 -8.15 -22.62
N ILE A 232 2.53 -8.88 -23.25
CA ILE A 232 3.26 -9.97 -22.55
C ILE A 232 4.18 -9.41 -21.49
N LEU A 233 4.83 -8.29 -21.77
CA LEU A 233 5.70 -7.62 -20.81
C LEU A 233 4.89 -7.03 -19.63
N GLU A 234 3.67 -6.52 -19.90
CA GLU A 234 2.76 -6.03 -18.86
C GLU A 234 2.24 -7.14 -17.93
N MET A 235 2.14 -8.37 -18.42
CA MET A 235 1.77 -9.53 -17.60
C MET A 235 2.90 -9.95 -16.63
N PHE A 236 4.14 -9.55 -16.87
CA PHE A 236 5.31 -10.06 -16.14
C PHE A 236 5.24 -9.84 -14.61
N PRO A 237 4.89 -8.65 -14.06
CA PRO A 237 4.76 -8.46 -12.62
C PRO A 237 3.66 -9.33 -12.00
N TYR A 238 2.55 -9.58 -12.72
CA TYR A 238 1.45 -10.41 -12.24
C TYR A 238 1.82 -11.90 -12.27
N LEU A 239 2.52 -12.36 -13.31
CA LEU A 239 3.08 -13.71 -13.36
C LEU A 239 4.08 -13.93 -12.22
N LEU A 240 4.95 -12.96 -11.98
CA LEU A 240 5.86 -12.99 -10.82
C LEU A 240 5.08 -13.13 -9.51
N THR A 241 3.96 -12.41 -9.36
CA THR A 241 3.08 -12.53 -8.19
C THR A 241 2.60 -13.96 -7.99
N ILE A 242 2.10 -14.60 -9.05
CA ILE A 242 1.60 -15.99 -9.00
C ILE A 242 2.73 -16.94 -8.61
N VAL A 243 3.89 -16.84 -9.25
CA VAL A 243 5.06 -17.68 -8.97
C VAL A 243 5.50 -17.52 -7.52
N VAL A 244 5.68 -16.27 -7.06
CA VAL A 244 6.14 -15.97 -5.71
C VAL A 244 5.14 -16.48 -4.66
N LEU A 245 3.83 -16.23 -4.84
CA LEU A 245 2.81 -16.71 -3.92
C LEU A 245 2.77 -18.25 -3.89
N THR A 246 2.90 -18.91 -5.04
CA THR A 246 2.92 -20.36 -5.12
C THR A 246 4.11 -20.93 -4.36
N VAL A 247 5.32 -20.44 -4.64
CA VAL A 247 6.56 -20.89 -3.97
C VAL A 247 6.46 -20.69 -2.46
N VAL A 248 6.01 -19.52 -2.03
CA VAL A 248 5.86 -19.16 -0.62
C VAL A 248 4.82 -20.06 0.06
N THR A 249 3.66 -20.28 -0.57
CA THR A 249 2.59 -21.12 -0.02
C THR A 249 3.04 -22.57 0.13
N VAL A 250 3.70 -23.13 -0.89
CA VAL A 250 4.21 -24.51 -0.85
C VAL A 250 5.28 -24.68 0.23
N ARG A 251 6.20 -23.70 0.33
CA ARG A 251 7.26 -23.72 1.36
C ARG A 251 6.69 -23.69 2.78
N ASN A 252 5.70 -22.84 3.02
CA ASN A 252 5.08 -22.70 4.34
C ASN A 252 4.25 -23.92 4.74
N ARG A 253 3.51 -24.48 3.79
CA ARG A 253 2.75 -25.71 4.01
C ARG A 253 3.66 -26.86 4.47
N ARG A 254 4.86 -26.96 3.89
CA ARG A 254 5.87 -27.95 4.29
C ARG A 254 6.46 -27.68 5.68
N ALA A 255 6.54 -26.38 6.07
CA ALA A 255 7.07 -25.97 7.37
C ALA A 255 6.01 -26.02 8.51
N GLY A 256 4.73 -26.30 8.22
CA GLY A 256 3.64 -26.30 9.19
C GLY A 256 3.38 -24.94 9.85
N GLN A 257 3.81 -23.84 9.23
CA GLN A 257 3.72 -22.50 9.79
C GLN A 257 2.63 -21.69 9.09
N THR A 258 1.68 -21.20 9.87
CA THR A 258 0.73 -20.17 9.44
C THR A 258 1.19 -18.83 10.02
N PHE A 259 1.49 -17.86 9.14
CA PHE A 259 1.94 -16.53 9.55
C PHE A 259 0.81 -15.49 9.48
N MET A 260 -0.36 -15.89 9.02
CA MET A 260 -1.54 -15.03 8.93
C MET A 260 -2.14 -14.87 10.32
N PRO A 261 -2.45 -13.65 10.78
CA PRO A 261 -3.17 -13.43 12.03
C PRO A 261 -4.48 -14.21 12.07
N ALA A 262 -4.74 -14.95 13.14
CA ALA A 262 -5.86 -15.88 13.22
C ALA A 262 -7.25 -15.20 13.07
N ALA A 263 -7.37 -13.95 13.56
CA ALA A 263 -8.60 -13.18 13.48
C ALA A 263 -8.70 -12.29 12.24
N LEU A 264 -7.81 -12.47 11.24
CA LEU A 264 -7.84 -11.67 10.00
C LEU A 264 -9.10 -12.00 9.20
N GLY A 265 -9.85 -10.96 8.83
CA GLY A 265 -11.08 -11.11 8.05
C GLY A 265 -12.30 -11.57 8.87
N LEU A 266 -12.14 -11.86 10.15
CA LEU A 266 -13.23 -12.30 11.01
C LEU A 266 -13.88 -11.11 11.74
N PRO A 267 -15.22 -10.98 11.71
CA PRO A 267 -15.92 -10.02 12.54
C PRO A 267 -15.73 -10.38 14.02
N PHE A 268 -15.66 -9.36 14.88
CA PHE A 268 -15.54 -9.55 16.33
C PHE A 268 -16.91 -9.37 16.99
N PHE A 269 -17.30 -10.37 17.79
CA PHE A 269 -18.51 -10.33 18.61
C PHE A 269 -18.11 -10.42 20.09
N ARG A 270 -18.51 -9.44 20.87
CA ARG A 270 -18.24 -9.42 22.30
C ARG A 270 -19.07 -10.49 23.00
N GLY A 271 -18.41 -11.40 23.72
CA GLY A 271 -19.05 -12.46 24.49
C GLY A 271 -19.39 -13.76 23.74
N GLU A 272 -19.10 -13.89 22.45
CA GLU A 272 -19.17 -15.18 21.77
C GLU A 272 -17.99 -16.09 22.20
N LYS A 273 -18.35 -17.29 22.67
CA LYS A 273 -17.38 -18.38 22.88
C LYS A 273 -17.25 -19.16 21.55
N HIS A 274 -16.09 -19.08 20.92
CA HIS A 274 -15.72 -19.96 19.82
C HIS A 274 -14.98 -21.19 20.35
#